data_2967669a76b6c14aab4e95bd69393f9a
#
_entry.id   2967669a76b6c14aab4e95bd69393f9a
#
_cell.length_a   1.000
_cell.length_b   1.000
_cell.length_c   1.000
_cell.angle_alpha   90.00
_cell.angle_beta   90.00
_cell.angle_gamma   90.00
#
_symmetry.space_group_name_H-M   'P 1'
#
loop_
_entity.id
_entity.type
_entity.pdbx_description
1 polymer ?
#
loop_
_entity_poly.entity_id
_entity_poly.type
_entity_poly.pdbx_seq_one_letter_code
_entity_poly.pdbx_strand_id
1 'polypeptide(L)'
;EYTAARALLPLFSPSLSLADMAPDVPAWKLPFAALPAGLLLRRDRDSWAGRLAALYGLAQGGPRCLILSTEALLLRHVPRDFFAEHTLDLTRGSDYPPELILDQAVEWGYERVPLVTRPGQMARRGDIFDIFPSGYPRPVRMEFFGDTLEELRLFDAESQRSLQGLDELTLLPALP
;
A
#
# COMPACT_ATOMS: atom_id res chain seq x y z
N GLU A 1 5.85 -0.19 -15.46
CA GLU A 1 7.10 0.07 -14.70
C GLU A 1 7.58 -1.19 -13.99
N TYR A 2 6.74 -1.92 -13.28
CA TYR A 2 7.07 -3.25 -12.73
C TYR A 2 7.55 -4.21 -13.82
N THR A 3 6.93 -4.18 -14.99
CA THR A 3 7.32 -4.96 -16.17
C THR A 3 8.69 -4.53 -16.70
N ALA A 4 9.00 -3.23 -16.68
CA ALA A 4 10.29 -2.70 -17.08
C ALA A 4 11.40 -3.08 -16.10
N ALA A 5 11.16 -2.99 -14.79
CA ALA A 5 12.10 -3.43 -13.76
C ALA A 5 12.40 -4.93 -13.89
N ARG A 6 11.37 -5.75 -14.13
CA ARG A 6 11.52 -7.19 -14.37
C ARG A 6 12.32 -7.51 -15.64
N ALA A 7 12.19 -6.68 -16.69
CA ALA A 7 12.94 -6.83 -17.93
C ALA A 7 14.42 -6.43 -17.81
N LEU A 8 14.75 -5.52 -16.87
CA LEU A 8 16.13 -5.07 -16.64
C LEU A 8 16.92 -5.98 -15.70
N LEU A 9 16.26 -6.70 -14.81
CA LEU A 9 16.90 -7.63 -13.88
C LEU A 9 17.86 -8.63 -14.54
N PRO A 10 17.49 -9.30 -15.66
CA PRO A 10 18.39 -10.21 -16.37
C PRO A 10 19.64 -9.55 -16.97
N LEU A 11 19.61 -8.24 -17.21
CA LEU A 11 20.76 -7.48 -17.72
C LEU A 11 21.83 -7.25 -16.65
N PHE A 12 21.40 -7.15 -15.37
CA PHE A 12 22.30 -6.93 -14.23
C PHE A 12 22.69 -8.22 -13.52
N SER A 13 21.87 -9.26 -13.62
CA SER A 13 22.11 -10.57 -12.98
C SER A 13 21.31 -11.66 -13.67
N PRO A 14 21.78 -12.18 -14.81
CA PRO A 14 21.02 -13.12 -15.65
C PRO A 14 20.68 -14.45 -14.93
N SER A 15 21.31 -14.74 -13.80
CA SER A 15 21.08 -15.94 -12.98
C SER A 15 20.11 -15.73 -11.81
N LEU A 16 19.65 -14.49 -11.55
CA LEU A 16 18.74 -14.19 -10.45
C LEU A 16 17.33 -14.00 -10.98
N SER A 17 16.42 -14.87 -10.62
CA SER A 17 14.98 -14.63 -10.77
C SER A 17 14.45 -13.88 -9.57
N LEU A 18 13.32 -13.20 -9.73
CA LEU A 18 12.60 -12.56 -8.64
C LEU A 18 12.21 -13.55 -7.53
N ALA A 19 11.90 -14.79 -7.90
CA ALA A 19 11.56 -15.87 -6.98
C ALA A 19 12.77 -16.31 -6.16
N ASP A 20 13.99 -16.27 -6.74
CA ASP A 20 15.23 -16.66 -6.05
C ASP A 20 15.66 -15.62 -5.01
N MET A 21 15.21 -14.37 -5.15
CA MET A 21 15.56 -13.30 -4.22
C MET A 21 14.73 -13.30 -2.93
N ALA A 22 13.50 -13.79 -2.96
CA ALA A 22 12.60 -13.82 -1.80
C ALA A 22 11.40 -14.77 -2.03
N PRO A 23 11.60 -16.10 -1.97
CA PRO A 23 10.54 -17.07 -2.27
C PRO A 23 9.32 -16.95 -1.33
N ASP A 24 9.52 -16.47 -0.10
CA ASP A 24 8.50 -16.40 0.94
C ASP A 24 7.90 -15.01 1.13
N VAL A 25 8.28 -14.03 0.31
CA VAL A 25 7.79 -12.66 0.43
C VAL A 25 6.65 -12.43 -0.56
N PRO A 26 5.47 -11.95 -0.11
CA PRO A 26 4.39 -11.57 -0.99
C PRO A 26 4.87 -10.59 -2.08
N ALA A 27 4.27 -10.66 -3.27
CA ALA A 27 4.71 -9.86 -4.43
C ALA A 27 4.82 -8.36 -4.18
N TRP A 28 4.04 -7.81 -3.24
CA TRP A 28 4.10 -6.41 -2.82
C TRP A 28 5.22 -6.11 -1.81
N LYS A 29 5.80 -7.14 -1.16
CA LYS A 29 6.98 -7.04 -0.27
C LYS A 29 8.28 -7.44 -0.99
N LEU A 30 8.31 -7.40 -2.32
CA LEU A 30 9.50 -7.76 -3.07
C LEU A 30 10.73 -6.96 -2.66
N PRO A 31 11.95 -7.55 -2.73
CA PRO A 31 13.18 -6.93 -2.25
C PRO A 31 13.64 -5.72 -3.08
N PHE A 32 12.91 -5.34 -4.11
CA PHE A 32 13.13 -4.09 -4.82
C PHE A 32 11.83 -3.32 -4.98
N ALA A 33 11.93 -2.01 -4.97
CA ALA A 33 10.85 -1.10 -5.25
C ALA A 33 11.21 -0.25 -6.46
N ALA A 34 10.23 -0.01 -7.33
CA ALA A 34 10.35 0.96 -8.40
C ALA A 34 9.70 2.27 -7.94
N LEU A 35 10.47 3.36 -7.91
CA LEU A 35 9.92 4.69 -7.68
C LEU A 35 9.45 5.26 -9.01
N PRO A 36 8.13 5.45 -9.20
CA PRO A 36 7.61 5.97 -10.46
C PRO A 36 8.09 7.40 -10.73
N ALA A 37 8.55 7.63 -11.96
CA ALA A 37 9.11 8.91 -12.41
C ALA A 37 8.05 9.95 -12.78
N GLY A 38 6.84 9.55 -13.05
CA GLY A 38 5.82 10.31 -13.77
C GLY A 38 5.22 11.51 -13.05
N LEU A 39 5.93 12.19 -12.11
CA LEU A 39 5.22 13.02 -11.16
C LEU A 39 5.62 14.45 -10.97
N LEU A 40 6.43 15.01 -11.83
CA LEU A 40 6.79 16.43 -11.69
C LEU A 40 5.60 17.38 -11.90
N LEU A 41 4.47 16.94 -12.48
CA LEU A 41 3.38 17.82 -12.88
C LEU A 41 1.97 17.41 -12.46
N ARG A 42 1.77 16.24 -11.84
CA ARG A 42 0.45 15.84 -11.33
C ARG A 42 0.58 15.24 -9.92
N ARG A 43 -0.21 15.73 -8.99
CA ARG A 43 -0.53 15.03 -7.74
C ARG A 43 -1.41 13.82 -8.09
N ASP A 44 -0.82 12.82 -8.73
CA ASP A 44 -1.47 11.57 -9.05
C ASP A 44 -1.40 10.67 -7.83
N ARG A 45 -2.55 10.32 -7.29
CA ARG A 45 -2.68 9.51 -6.09
C ARG A 45 -1.99 8.16 -6.23
N ASP A 46 -2.11 7.52 -7.40
CA ASP A 46 -1.57 6.17 -7.62
C ASP A 46 -0.04 6.18 -7.57
N SER A 47 0.58 7.18 -8.15
CA SER A 47 2.02 7.33 -8.12
C SER A 47 2.56 7.76 -6.76
N TRP A 48 1.80 8.58 -6.04
CA TRP A 48 2.13 8.92 -4.65
C TRP A 48 2.06 7.69 -3.77
N ALA A 49 0.96 6.93 -3.84
CA ALA A 49 0.75 5.71 -3.10
C ALA A 49 1.88 4.70 -3.32
N GLY A 50 2.25 4.45 -4.58
CA GLY A 50 3.34 3.55 -4.94
C GLY A 50 4.70 4.02 -4.41
N ARG A 51 4.97 5.33 -4.46
CA ARG A 51 6.20 5.91 -3.93
C ARG A 51 6.26 5.80 -2.41
N LEU A 52 5.17 6.15 -1.71
CA LEU A 52 5.12 6.09 -0.26
C LEU A 52 5.31 4.66 0.24
N ALA A 53 4.66 3.68 -0.40
CA ALA A 53 4.82 2.27 -0.08
C ALA A 53 6.27 1.79 -0.28
N ALA A 54 6.93 2.21 -1.37
CA ALA A 54 8.33 1.89 -1.62
C ALA A 54 9.27 2.49 -0.56
N LEU A 55 9.05 3.75 -0.19
CA LEU A 55 9.82 4.43 0.86
C LEU A 55 9.58 3.82 2.25
N TYR A 56 8.33 3.45 2.54
CA TYR A 56 8.00 2.72 3.76
C TYR A 56 8.74 1.38 3.83
N GLY A 57 8.70 0.59 2.74
CA GLY A 57 9.45 -0.66 2.66
C GLY A 57 10.96 -0.47 2.90
N LEU A 58 11.56 0.59 2.34
CA LEU A 58 12.95 0.95 2.61
C LEU A 58 13.20 1.32 4.07
N ALA A 59 12.30 2.09 4.68
CA ALA A 59 12.41 2.52 6.08
C ALA A 59 12.35 1.32 7.04
N GLN A 60 11.60 0.27 6.68
CA GLN A 60 11.49 -0.99 7.44
C GLN A 60 12.64 -1.97 7.18
N GLY A 61 13.69 -1.55 6.48
CA GLY A 61 14.82 -2.42 6.16
C GLY A 61 14.55 -3.40 5.01
N GLY A 62 13.57 -3.08 4.16
CA GLY A 62 13.04 -3.89 3.07
C GLY A 62 13.99 -4.07 1.88
N PRO A 63 13.69 -3.53 0.70
CA PRO A 63 14.33 -3.98 -0.52
C PRO A 63 15.84 -3.75 -0.54
N ARG A 64 16.58 -4.75 -1.00
CA ARG A 64 18.05 -4.66 -1.17
C ARG A 64 18.45 -3.94 -2.46
N CYS A 65 17.51 -3.75 -3.36
CA CYS A 65 17.73 -3.07 -4.63
C CYS A 65 16.57 -2.10 -4.89
N LEU A 66 16.89 -0.83 -5.14
CA LEU A 66 15.94 0.20 -5.51
C LEU A 66 16.19 0.62 -6.94
N ILE A 67 15.18 0.47 -7.81
CA ILE A 67 15.22 0.92 -9.20
C ILE A 67 14.42 2.21 -9.31
N LEU A 68 15.07 3.29 -9.72
CA LEU A 68 14.43 4.59 -9.90
C LEU A 68 15.01 5.32 -11.11
N SER A 69 14.23 6.24 -11.67
CA SER A 69 14.72 7.14 -12.69
C SER A 69 15.47 8.33 -12.05
N THR A 70 16.23 9.05 -12.86
CA THR A 70 16.92 10.28 -12.42
C THR A 70 15.93 11.31 -11.90
N GLU A 71 14.77 11.45 -12.54
CA GLU A 71 13.72 12.37 -12.11
C GLU A 71 13.17 11.98 -10.75
N ALA A 72 12.94 10.68 -10.52
CA ALA A 72 12.47 10.20 -9.22
C ALA A 72 13.49 10.47 -8.10
N LEU A 73 14.79 10.35 -8.40
CA LEU A 73 15.87 10.67 -7.44
C LEU A 73 15.89 12.15 -7.07
N LEU A 74 15.56 13.03 -8.01
CA LEU A 74 15.59 14.50 -7.79
C LEU A 74 14.35 15.02 -7.07
N LEU A 75 13.31 14.21 -6.89
CA LEU A 75 12.12 14.61 -6.15
C LEU A 75 12.40 14.69 -4.65
N ARG A 76 11.69 15.59 -3.98
CA ARG A 76 11.67 15.59 -2.51
C ARG A 76 10.87 14.39 -2.03
N HIS A 77 11.47 13.63 -1.12
CA HIS A 77 10.87 12.46 -0.50
C HIS A 77 10.51 12.77 0.96
N VAL A 78 9.56 12.03 1.50
CA VAL A 78 9.28 12.07 2.94
C VAL A 78 10.49 11.54 3.71
N PRO A 79 10.86 12.13 4.85
CA PRO A 79 11.92 11.62 5.70
C PRO A 79 11.50 10.29 6.35
N ARG A 80 12.49 9.54 6.86
CA ARG A 80 12.21 8.26 7.51
C ARG A 80 11.28 8.40 8.71
N ASP A 81 11.44 9.46 9.48
CA ASP A 81 10.68 9.71 10.70
C ASP A 81 9.20 10.02 10.42
N PHE A 82 8.86 10.39 9.18
CA PHE A 82 7.48 10.57 8.74
C PHE A 82 6.63 9.33 9.02
N PHE A 83 7.17 8.14 8.82
CA PHE A 83 6.42 6.89 9.01
C PHE A 83 6.11 6.57 10.47
N ALA A 84 6.86 7.11 11.43
CA ALA A 84 6.57 6.91 12.85
C ALA A 84 5.21 7.53 13.27
N GLU A 85 4.82 8.62 12.61
CA GLU A 85 3.59 9.35 12.90
C GLU A 85 2.47 9.09 11.87
N HIS A 86 2.84 8.53 10.70
CA HIS A 86 1.93 8.37 9.56
C HIS A 86 1.79 6.91 9.14
N THR A 87 1.77 6.00 10.10
CA THR A 87 1.50 4.59 9.90
C THR A 87 0.48 4.13 10.93
N LEU A 88 -0.54 3.41 10.48
CA LEU A 88 -1.52 2.76 11.33
C LEU A 88 -1.52 1.27 11.03
N ASP A 89 -1.05 0.49 12.01
CA ASP A 89 -1.05 -0.96 11.94
C ASP A 89 -2.29 -1.52 12.62
N LEU A 90 -3.07 -2.28 11.88
CA LEU A 90 -4.30 -2.92 12.33
C LEU A 90 -4.11 -4.44 12.31
N THR A 91 -4.44 -5.09 13.41
CA THR A 91 -4.32 -6.55 13.57
C THR A 91 -5.69 -7.14 13.79
N ARG A 92 -6.00 -8.23 13.09
CA ARG A 92 -7.27 -8.95 13.29
C ARG A 92 -7.39 -9.45 14.74
N GLY A 93 -8.58 -9.28 15.29
CA GLY A 93 -8.89 -9.65 16.69
C GLY A 93 -8.55 -8.58 17.72
N SER A 94 -8.03 -7.43 17.31
CA SER A 94 -7.74 -6.31 18.21
C SER A 94 -8.84 -5.26 18.17
N ASP A 95 -8.93 -4.45 19.21
CA ASP A 95 -9.94 -3.42 19.34
C ASP A 95 -9.43 -2.09 18.80
N TYR A 96 -10.20 -1.53 17.89
CA TYR A 96 -9.98 -0.22 17.28
C TYR A 96 -11.33 0.47 17.09
N PRO A 97 -11.58 1.65 17.67
CA PRO A 97 -12.78 2.39 17.36
C PRO A 97 -12.87 2.70 15.86
N PRO A 98 -13.87 2.15 15.12
CA PRO A 98 -13.93 2.31 13.65
C PRO A 98 -13.99 3.76 13.21
N GLU A 99 -14.56 4.63 14.02
CA GLU A 99 -14.67 6.08 13.75
C GLU A 99 -13.28 6.73 13.70
N LEU A 100 -12.37 6.35 14.61
CA LEU A 100 -11.01 6.91 14.63
C LEU A 100 -10.22 6.49 13.38
N ILE A 101 -10.40 5.25 12.90
CA ILE A 101 -9.79 4.79 11.66
C ILE A 101 -10.33 5.59 10.48
N LEU A 102 -11.65 5.83 10.44
CA LEU A 102 -12.30 6.60 9.39
C LEU A 102 -11.79 8.05 9.37
N ASP A 103 -11.74 8.71 10.53
CA ASP A 103 -11.27 10.08 10.66
C ASP A 103 -9.80 10.21 10.24
N GLN A 104 -8.97 9.28 10.69
CA GLN A 104 -7.56 9.23 10.29
C GLN A 104 -7.39 9.00 8.79
N ALA A 105 -8.19 8.13 8.18
CA ALA A 105 -8.14 7.90 6.75
C ALA A 105 -8.57 9.16 5.96
N VAL A 106 -9.58 9.90 6.44
CA VAL A 106 -9.97 11.19 5.84
C VAL A 106 -8.83 12.20 5.93
N GLU A 107 -8.21 12.34 7.10
CA GLU A 107 -7.08 13.23 7.32
C GLU A 107 -5.90 12.88 6.41
N TRP A 108 -5.66 11.59 6.18
CA TRP A 108 -4.63 11.08 5.28
C TRP A 108 -5.01 11.11 3.79
N GLY A 109 -6.13 11.79 3.45
CA GLY A 109 -6.52 12.08 2.09
C GLY A 109 -7.21 10.94 1.35
N TYR A 110 -7.72 9.91 2.05
CA TYR A 110 -8.59 8.93 1.42
C TYR A 110 -9.91 9.56 1.01
N GLU A 111 -10.32 9.26 -0.22
CA GLU A 111 -11.57 9.72 -0.80
C GLU A 111 -12.73 8.82 -0.37
N ARG A 112 -13.75 9.41 0.26
CA ARG A 112 -14.95 8.69 0.62
C ARG A 112 -15.84 8.48 -0.59
N VAL A 113 -16.09 7.23 -0.95
CA VAL A 113 -16.87 6.82 -2.14
C VAL A 113 -17.94 5.78 -1.78
N PRO A 114 -18.99 5.64 -2.59
CA PRO A 114 -19.97 4.56 -2.38
C PRO A 114 -19.40 3.16 -2.61
N LEU A 115 -18.42 3.03 -3.51
CA LEU A 115 -17.79 1.77 -3.89
C LEU A 115 -16.29 1.98 -4.14
N VAL A 116 -15.47 1.18 -3.49
CA VAL A 116 -14.00 1.25 -3.61
C VAL A 116 -13.55 0.51 -4.86
N THR A 117 -12.87 1.23 -5.77
CA THR A 117 -12.41 0.70 -7.07
C THR A 117 -10.95 0.99 -7.37
N ARG A 118 -10.33 1.97 -6.70
CA ARG A 118 -8.93 2.38 -6.96
C ARG A 118 -8.22 2.79 -5.66
N PRO A 119 -6.87 2.79 -5.65
CA PRO A 119 -6.08 3.23 -4.50
C PRO A 119 -6.49 4.61 -3.97
N GLY A 120 -6.41 4.80 -2.66
CA GLY A 120 -6.77 6.04 -1.99
C GLY A 120 -8.27 6.26 -1.82
N GLN A 121 -9.10 5.24 -2.07
CA GLN A 121 -10.55 5.27 -1.81
C GLN A 121 -10.92 4.48 -0.58
N MET A 122 -12.01 4.91 0.07
CA MET A 122 -12.62 4.21 1.18
C MET A 122 -14.15 4.30 1.13
N ALA A 123 -14.82 3.30 1.70
CA ALA A 123 -16.26 3.25 1.84
C ALA A 123 -16.64 2.60 3.18
N ARG A 124 -17.70 3.06 3.81
CA ARG A 124 -18.25 2.43 5.02
C ARG A 124 -19.73 2.10 4.83
N ARG A 125 -20.12 0.91 5.23
CA ARG A 125 -21.49 0.41 5.19
C ARG A 125 -21.78 -0.38 6.47
N GLY A 126 -22.36 0.32 7.46
CA GLY A 126 -22.57 -0.27 8.78
C GLY A 126 -21.23 -0.62 9.45
N ASP A 127 -21.07 -1.88 9.79
CA ASP A 127 -19.88 -2.41 10.44
C ASP A 127 -18.79 -2.86 9.46
N ILE A 128 -19.02 -2.67 8.15
CA ILE A 128 -18.06 -2.97 7.09
C ILE A 128 -17.36 -1.69 6.65
N PHE A 129 -16.03 -1.73 6.66
CA PHE A 129 -15.17 -0.66 6.17
C PHE A 129 -14.26 -1.18 5.06
N ASP A 130 -14.49 -0.72 3.84
CA ASP A 130 -13.69 -1.01 2.66
C ASP A 130 -12.68 0.11 2.42
N ILE A 131 -11.43 -0.23 2.20
CA ILE A 131 -10.37 0.73 1.89
C ILE A 131 -9.41 0.16 0.84
N PHE A 132 -8.88 1.01 -0.05
CA PHE A 132 -7.81 0.62 -0.95
C PHE A 132 -6.51 1.30 -0.54
N PRO A 133 -5.70 0.63 0.31
CA PRO A 133 -4.53 1.25 0.89
C PRO A 133 -3.42 1.48 -0.13
N SER A 134 -2.59 2.48 0.15
CA SER A 134 -1.36 2.72 -0.60
C SER A 134 -0.44 1.51 -0.50
N GLY A 135 0.08 1.05 -1.65
CA GLY A 135 1.02 -0.07 -1.71
C GLY A 135 0.40 -1.46 -1.70
N TYR A 136 -0.91 -1.59 -1.54
CA TYR A 136 -1.60 -2.87 -1.68
C TYR A 136 -2.01 -3.11 -3.13
N PRO A 137 -1.94 -4.36 -3.61
CA PRO A 137 -2.36 -4.71 -4.98
C PRO A 137 -3.89 -4.76 -5.14
N ARG A 138 -4.62 -4.81 -4.02
CA ARG A 138 -6.08 -4.94 -3.95
C ARG A 138 -6.63 -4.20 -2.75
N PRO A 139 -7.92 -3.81 -2.80
CA PRO A 139 -8.57 -3.23 -1.65
C PRO A 139 -8.77 -4.25 -0.53
N VAL A 140 -8.94 -3.73 0.67
CA VAL A 140 -9.10 -4.48 1.92
C VAL A 140 -10.48 -4.19 2.50
N ARG A 141 -11.18 -5.22 2.93
CA ARG A 141 -12.42 -5.17 3.69
C ARG A 141 -12.14 -5.51 5.13
N MET A 142 -12.57 -4.65 6.02
CA MET A 142 -12.57 -4.79 7.47
C MET A 142 -14.00 -4.98 7.94
N GLU A 143 -14.27 -5.99 8.76
CA GLU A 143 -15.56 -6.23 9.39
C GLU A 143 -15.39 -6.08 10.89
N PHE A 144 -16.18 -5.20 11.49
CA PHE A 144 -16.13 -4.89 12.90
C PHE A 144 -17.33 -5.47 13.64
N PHE A 145 -17.11 -5.86 14.89
CA PHE A 145 -18.18 -6.10 15.84
C PHE A 145 -17.94 -5.18 17.06
N GLY A 146 -18.70 -4.09 17.12
CA GLY A 146 -18.38 -2.98 18.01
C GLY A 146 -17.04 -2.37 17.62
N ASP A 147 -16.08 -2.36 18.53
CA ASP A 147 -14.71 -1.87 18.29
C ASP A 147 -13.74 -3.00 17.88
N THR A 148 -14.15 -4.26 17.93
CA THR A 148 -13.28 -5.39 17.60
C THR A 148 -13.23 -5.60 16.08
N LEU A 149 -12.01 -5.62 15.50
CA LEU A 149 -11.77 -5.96 14.10
C LEU A 149 -11.79 -7.49 13.93
N GLU A 150 -12.97 -8.06 13.64
CA GLU A 150 -13.14 -9.51 13.55
C GLU A 150 -12.53 -10.11 12.28
N GLU A 151 -12.74 -9.43 11.15
CA GLU A 151 -12.31 -9.95 9.84
C GLU A 151 -11.55 -8.90 9.04
N LEU A 152 -10.51 -9.38 8.38
CA LEU A 152 -9.65 -8.60 7.51
C LEU A 152 -9.39 -9.39 6.23
N ARG A 153 -9.82 -8.88 5.07
CA ARG A 153 -9.74 -9.62 3.80
C ARG A 153 -9.39 -8.72 2.62
N LEU A 154 -8.57 -9.23 1.72
CA LEU A 154 -8.48 -8.67 0.38
C LEU A 154 -9.78 -8.95 -0.37
N PHE A 155 -10.19 -8.04 -1.25
CA PHE A 155 -11.30 -8.27 -2.15
C PHE A 155 -10.99 -7.77 -3.57
N ASP A 156 -11.74 -8.24 -4.52
CA ASP A 156 -11.62 -7.82 -5.92
C ASP A 156 -12.46 -6.57 -6.17
N ALA A 157 -11.81 -5.52 -6.68
CA ALA A 157 -12.43 -4.21 -6.86
C ALA A 157 -13.59 -4.20 -7.88
N GLU A 158 -13.55 -5.08 -8.89
CA GLU A 158 -14.59 -5.16 -9.93
C GLU A 158 -15.77 -5.99 -9.47
N SER A 159 -15.51 -7.21 -9.02
CA SER A 159 -16.58 -8.15 -8.60
C SER A 159 -17.05 -7.93 -7.16
N GLN A 160 -16.33 -7.16 -6.36
CA GLN A 160 -16.57 -6.91 -4.93
C GLN A 160 -16.53 -8.18 -4.06
N ARG A 161 -15.99 -9.28 -4.58
CA ARG A 161 -15.90 -10.56 -3.87
C ARG A 161 -14.67 -10.62 -3.00
N SER A 162 -14.85 -11.09 -1.78
CA SER A 162 -13.73 -11.39 -0.87
C SER A 162 -12.83 -12.48 -1.46
N LEU A 163 -11.53 -12.33 -1.25
CA LEU A 163 -10.50 -13.22 -1.76
C LEU A 163 -9.77 -13.88 -0.58
N GLN A 164 -8.65 -13.33 -0.17
CA GLN A 164 -7.75 -13.88 0.83
C GLN A 164 -7.90 -13.13 2.15
N GLY A 165 -7.94 -13.88 3.26
CA GLY A 165 -7.82 -13.32 4.61
C GLY A 165 -6.43 -12.73 4.85
N LEU A 166 -6.39 -11.70 5.69
CA LEU A 166 -5.18 -11.09 6.22
C LEU A 166 -5.22 -11.16 7.74
N ASP A 167 -4.07 -11.22 8.37
CA ASP A 167 -3.94 -11.09 9.83
C ASP A 167 -3.59 -9.66 10.25
N GLU A 168 -2.94 -8.91 9.34
CA GLU A 168 -2.48 -7.55 9.59
C GLU A 168 -2.70 -6.66 8.38
N LEU A 169 -2.93 -5.37 8.63
CA LEU A 169 -3.04 -4.32 7.63
C LEU A 169 -2.25 -3.09 8.09
N THR A 170 -1.34 -2.62 7.26
CA THR A 170 -0.66 -1.34 7.46
C THR A 170 -1.29 -0.28 6.55
N LEU A 171 -1.84 0.77 7.15
CA LEU A 171 -2.36 1.92 6.42
C LEU A 171 -1.29 3.03 6.39
N LEU A 172 -1.12 3.60 5.19
CA LEU A 172 -0.28 4.76 4.92
C LEU A 172 -1.15 5.88 4.32
N PRO A 173 -0.74 7.15 4.41
CA PRO A 173 -1.46 8.24 3.77
C PRO A 173 -1.69 8.04 2.28
N ALA A 174 -2.87 8.45 1.80
CA ALA A 174 -3.19 8.43 0.37
C ALA A 174 -2.69 9.68 -0.37
N LEU A 175 -2.44 10.76 0.36
CA LEU A 175 -1.88 12.02 -0.13
C LEU A 175 -0.82 12.56 0.84
N PRO A 176 0.12 13.41 0.36
CA PRO A 176 1.10 14.09 1.21
C PRO A 176 0.45 15.12 2.12
#